data_91a28e11d6a1fe64ee4e0a728d5bb074
#
_entry.id   91a28e11d6a1fe64ee4e0a728d5bb074
#
_cell.length_a   1.000
_cell.length_b   1.000
_cell.length_c   1.000
_cell.angle_alpha   90.00
_cell.angle_beta   90.00
_cell.angle_gamma   90.00
#
_symmetry.space_group_name_H-M   'P 1'
#
loop_
_entity.id
_entity.type
_entity.pdbx_description
1 polymer ?
#
loop_
_entity_poly.entity_id
_entity_poly.type
_entity_poly.pdbx_seq_one_letter_code
_entity_poly.pdbx_strand_id
1 'polypeptide(L)'
;MKKIIFSPINSLFTAAALLACSAPVFAELPTFPLNDEFTTSSNETVSSTGQNWTQNVINSTGVWNIVGDMAQVNWNYEGWHRNFLKGEGTINLGSDTQGGALYIMGSNPVVGEVYDLWFDFAGTINVARNGQFTLGGSYNSRYGTIFSIGTLNINGGIVSVLSQTANNSYFRIKNLTVRDDGMLDSALSLTTASGGEWNLHSAGGVVSSLLRVSSGTFTLNLLGENALSGLPRLSFDENTGTNFRINVSANNSIETLELNSNATLGLSVADGATLKIENLTSKSNAQSLTEVTFVFYDYSADSVLFGFSDMNIEDNRLYIPSIGTFVDLIAYDGEGNLLQGEWFYDWNGETGKLVLNAVPEPAAIAAVFGALALAFAARRRRK
;
A
#
# COMPACT_ATOMS: atom_id res chain seq x y z
N MET A 1 -11.39 -1.85 -93.83
CA MET A 1 -12.30 -1.66 -92.73
C MET A 1 -12.57 -3.02 -92.09
N LYS A 2 -11.92 -3.34 -90.95
CA LYS A 2 -12.17 -4.59 -90.19
C LYS A 2 -13.04 -4.26 -88.99
N LYS A 3 -14.20 -4.87 -88.97
CA LYS A 3 -15.17 -4.74 -87.88
C LYS A 3 -14.74 -5.69 -86.73
N ILE A 4 -14.38 -5.15 -85.60
CA ILE A 4 -14.08 -5.92 -84.43
C ILE A 4 -15.41 -6.06 -83.62
N ILE A 5 -15.86 -7.30 -83.48
CA ILE A 5 -17.03 -7.66 -82.74
C ILE A 5 -16.55 -7.96 -81.31
N PHE A 6 -16.94 -7.15 -80.36
CA PHE A 6 -16.76 -7.46 -78.91
C PHE A 6 -17.92 -8.31 -78.46
N SER A 7 -17.61 -9.50 -78.01
CA SER A 7 -18.52 -10.37 -77.24
C SER A 7 -18.51 -9.98 -75.75
N PRO A 8 -19.64 -9.80 -75.16
CA PRO A 8 -19.66 -9.57 -73.73
C PRO A 8 -19.56 -10.91 -73.02
N ILE A 9 -18.44 -11.11 -72.32
CA ILE A 9 -18.33 -12.19 -71.34
C ILE A 9 -19.04 -11.74 -70.06
N ASN A 10 -20.19 -12.30 -69.85
CA ASN A 10 -20.89 -12.21 -68.57
C ASN A 10 -20.16 -13.05 -67.53
N SER A 11 -19.27 -12.42 -66.79
CA SER A 11 -18.81 -12.98 -65.52
C SER A 11 -19.73 -12.50 -64.41
N LEU A 12 -20.73 -13.31 -64.09
CA LEU A 12 -21.45 -13.21 -62.82
C LEU A 12 -20.48 -13.56 -61.72
N PHE A 13 -19.80 -12.57 -61.19
CA PHE A 13 -19.25 -12.68 -59.84
C PHE A 13 -20.39 -12.48 -58.86
N THR A 14 -20.93 -13.57 -58.38
CA THR A 14 -21.77 -13.60 -57.18
C THR A 14 -20.87 -13.25 -56.00
N ALA A 15 -20.73 -11.99 -55.68
CA ALA A 15 -20.21 -11.56 -54.41
C ALA A 15 -21.27 -11.95 -53.37
N ALA A 16 -21.15 -13.17 -52.82
CA ALA A 16 -21.73 -13.50 -51.57
C ALA A 16 -21.01 -12.68 -50.52
N ALA A 17 -21.50 -11.47 -50.28
CA ALA A 17 -21.20 -10.74 -49.10
C ALA A 17 -21.75 -11.61 -47.95
N LEU A 18 -20.89 -12.38 -47.32
CA LEU A 18 -21.11 -12.85 -45.96
C LEU A 18 -21.22 -11.55 -45.12
N LEU A 19 -22.44 -11.03 -44.98
CA LEU A 19 -22.78 -10.31 -43.79
C LEU A 19 -22.68 -11.36 -42.64
N ALA A 20 -21.49 -11.49 -42.08
CA ALA A 20 -21.38 -11.92 -40.73
C ALA A 20 -22.14 -10.85 -39.90
N CYS A 21 -23.45 -11.04 -39.74
CA CYS A 21 -24.13 -10.48 -38.62
C CYS A 21 -23.38 -11.01 -37.38
N SER A 22 -22.38 -10.26 -36.95
CA SER A 22 -21.96 -10.34 -35.56
C SER A 22 -23.24 -10.07 -34.80
N ALA A 23 -23.86 -11.11 -34.27
CA ALA A 23 -24.88 -10.95 -33.25
C ALA A 23 -24.28 -9.92 -32.27
N PRO A 24 -25.04 -8.89 -31.89
CA PRO A 24 -24.57 -8.03 -30.84
C PRO A 24 -24.19 -8.98 -29.72
N VAL A 25 -22.91 -9.02 -29.39
CA VAL A 25 -22.46 -9.69 -28.18
C VAL A 25 -23.13 -8.85 -27.11
N PHE A 26 -24.27 -9.33 -26.63
CA PHE A 26 -24.87 -8.74 -25.45
C PHE A 26 -23.81 -8.89 -24.37
N ALA A 27 -23.33 -7.78 -23.98
CA ALA A 27 -22.43 -7.67 -22.92
C ALA A 27 -23.06 -8.34 -21.71
N GLU A 28 -22.38 -9.32 -21.13
CA GLU A 28 -22.89 -10.08 -20.01
C GLU A 28 -22.12 -9.67 -18.76
N LEU A 29 -22.89 -9.33 -17.75
CA LEU A 29 -22.40 -9.26 -16.39
C LEU A 29 -22.46 -10.67 -15.79
N PRO A 30 -21.53 -11.00 -14.86
CA PRO A 30 -21.60 -12.27 -14.19
C PRO A 30 -22.91 -12.45 -13.44
N THR A 31 -23.42 -13.67 -13.43
CA THR A 31 -24.50 -14.04 -12.51
C THR A 31 -23.90 -14.24 -11.12
N PHE A 32 -24.44 -13.55 -10.13
CA PHE A 32 -24.02 -13.69 -8.75
C PHE A 32 -24.90 -14.70 -7.97
N PRO A 33 -24.35 -15.49 -7.03
CA PRO A 33 -22.93 -15.53 -6.65
C PRO A 33 -22.04 -16.15 -7.72
N LEU A 34 -20.88 -15.54 -7.98
CA LEU A 34 -19.91 -16.01 -8.95
C LEU A 34 -18.99 -17.06 -8.29
N ASN A 35 -18.99 -18.27 -8.84
CA ASN A 35 -18.20 -19.41 -8.34
C ASN A 35 -17.08 -19.84 -9.29
N ASP A 36 -17.22 -19.50 -10.56
CA ASP A 36 -16.35 -19.91 -11.65
C ASP A 36 -15.71 -18.66 -12.30
N GLU A 37 -14.96 -18.87 -13.38
CA GLU A 37 -14.40 -17.79 -14.16
C GLU A 37 -15.44 -17.19 -15.10
N PHE A 38 -15.50 -15.85 -15.13
CA PHE A 38 -16.34 -15.09 -16.04
C PHE A 38 -15.56 -13.94 -16.66
N THR A 39 -15.76 -13.64 -17.95
CA THR A 39 -15.09 -12.54 -18.65
C THR A 39 -16.08 -11.57 -19.24
N THR A 40 -15.95 -10.30 -18.89
CA THR A 40 -16.60 -9.16 -19.52
C THR A 40 -15.61 -8.52 -20.49
N SER A 41 -15.94 -8.50 -21.78
CA SER A 41 -15.06 -7.97 -22.84
C SER A 41 -15.58 -6.70 -23.53
N SER A 42 -16.69 -6.17 -23.08
CA SER A 42 -17.40 -5.00 -23.65
C SER A 42 -17.73 -3.97 -22.58
N ASN A 43 -18.32 -2.84 -23.02
CA ASN A 43 -18.71 -1.78 -22.11
C ASN A 43 -20.12 -2.04 -21.52
N GLU A 44 -20.14 -2.16 -20.21
CA GLU A 44 -21.35 -2.43 -19.43
C GLU A 44 -21.70 -1.30 -18.49
N THR A 45 -22.97 -1.03 -18.33
CA THR A 45 -23.46 -0.12 -17.29
C THR A 45 -24.45 -0.84 -16.40
N VAL A 46 -24.13 -0.91 -15.11
CA VAL A 46 -25.02 -1.37 -14.07
C VAL A 46 -25.56 -0.16 -13.34
N SER A 47 -26.86 0.00 -13.36
CA SER A 47 -27.53 1.01 -12.54
C SER A 47 -28.31 0.31 -11.45
N SER A 48 -28.01 0.61 -10.21
CA SER A 48 -28.76 0.11 -9.07
C SER A 48 -29.45 1.27 -8.38
N THR A 49 -30.77 1.25 -8.42
CA THR A 49 -31.62 2.26 -7.79
C THR A 49 -32.33 1.66 -6.57
N GLY A 50 -32.37 2.40 -5.47
CA GLY A 50 -33.15 2.03 -4.29
C GLY A 50 -32.36 1.30 -3.19
N GLN A 51 -33.06 0.91 -2.13
CA GLN A 51 -32.49 0.26 -0.94
C GLN A 51 -32.24 -1.25 -1.15
N ASN A 52 -31.63 -1.64 -2.25
CA ASN A 52 -31.36 -3.06 -2.49
C ASN A 52 -30.12 -3.52 -1.76
N TRP A 53 -30.34 -4.31 -0.73
CA TRP A 53 -29.31 -5.07 0.00
C TRP A 53 -28.79 -6.28 -0.77
N THR A 54 -29.07 -6.36 -2.07
CA THR A 54 -28.64 -7.50 -2.89
C THR A 54 -27.12 -7.44 -3.01
N GLN A 55 -26.49 -8.39 -2.36
CA GLN A 55 -25.04 -8.52 -2.34
C GLN A 55 -24.62 -9.35 -3.54
N ASN A 56 -23.85 -8.76 -4.42
CA ASN A 56 -23.18 -9.50 -5.48
C ASN A 56 -21.92 -10.13 -4.87
N VAL A 57 -21.90 -11.46 -4.77
CA VAL A 57 -20.83 -12.18 -4.10
C VAL A 57 -19.95 -12.87 -5.14
N ILE A 58 -18.65 -12.63 -5.04
CA ILE A 58 -17.64 -13.43 -5.75
C ILE A 58 -17.04 -14.37 -4.72
N ASN A 59 -17.38 -15.66 -4.81
CA ASN A 59 -16.87 -16.66 -3.90
C ASN A 59 -15.37 -16.90 -4.10
N SER A 60 -14.71 -17.59 -3.19
CA SER A 60 -13.24 -17.76 -3.17
C SER A 60 -12.67 -18.40 -4.46
N THR A 61 -13.47 -19.18 -5.17
CA THR A 61 -13.13 -19.78 -6.47
C THR A 61 -13.56 -18.92 -7.66
N GLY A 62 -14.42 -17.91 -7.45
CA GLY A 62 -14.94 -17.05 -8.50
C GLY A 62 -13.86 -16.08 -9.01
N VAL A 63 -13.75 -15.97 -10.33
CA VAL A 63 -12.83 -15.04 -11.00
C VAL A 63 -13.62 -14.21 -12.00
N TRP A 64 -13.58 -12.89 -11.84
CA TRP A 64 -14.18 -11.97 -12.78
C TRP A 64 -13.08 -11.22 -13.55
N ASN A 65 -12.95 -11.54 -14.83
CA ASN A 65 -12.04 -10.84 -15.75
C ASN A 65 -12.79 -9.72 -16.47
N ILE A 66 -12.28 -8.50 -16.39
CA ILE A 66 -12.73 -7.35 -17.19
C ILE A 66 -11.59 -7.01 -18.11
N VAL A 67 -11.58 -7.62 -19.29
CA VAL A 67 -10.44 -7.59 -20.23
C VAL A 67 -10.94 -7.50 -21.66
N GLY A 68 -10.48 -6.49 -22.43
CA GLY A 68 -10.80 -6.25 -23.83
C GLY A 68 -10.55 -4.78 -24.18
N ASP A 69 -10.40 -4.47 -25.46
CA ASP A 69 -10.07 -3.11 -25.91
C ASP A 69 -11.10 -2.05 -25.46
N MET A 70 -12.33 -2.48 -25.21
CA MET A 70 -13.42 -1.63 -24.74
C MET A 70 -14.09 -2.19 -23.48
N ALA A 71 -13.44 -3.12 -22.79
CA ALA A 71 -14.01 -3.73 -21.59
C ALA A 71 -14.07 -2.68 -20.47
N GLN A 72 -15.27 -2.30 -20.07
CA GLN A 72 -15.51 -1.33 -19.03
C GLN A 72 -16.80 -1.68 -18.30
N VAL A 73 -16.75 -1.75 -16.98
CA VAL A 73 -17.94 -1.90 -16.15
C VAL A 73 -18.15 -0.62 -15.36
N ASN A 74 -19.25 0.06 -15.66
CA ASN A 74 -19.69 1.24 -14.94
C ASN A 74 -20.77 0.84 -13.95
N TRP A 75 -20.44 0.84 -12.68
CA TRP A 75 -21.41 0.51 -11.64
C TRP A 75 -21.85 1.78 -10.93
N ASN A 76 -23.03 2.26 -11.29
CA ASN A 76 -23.61 3.50 -10.79
C ASN A 76 -24.63 3.22 -9.68
N TYR A 77 -24.48 3.89 -8.57
CA TYR A 77 -25.40 3.80 -7.43
C TYR A 77 -26.19 5.05 -7.26
N GLU A 78 -27.48 4.85 -7.05
CA GLU A 78 -28.41 5.90 -6.60
C GLU A 78 -29.06 5.44 -5.29
N GLY A 79 -28.78 6.11 -4.18
CA GLY A 79 -29.43 5.85 -2.90
C GLY A 79 -28.55 5.21 -1.82
N TRP A 80 -29.17 4.59 -0.82
CA TRP A 80 -28.53 3.97 0.33
C TRP A 80 -27.92 2.59 -0.05
N HIS A 81 -26.62 2.53 -0.24
CA HIS A 81 -25.98 1.25 -0.60
C HIS A 81 -24.82 0.91 0.31
N ARG A 82 -24.94 -0.22 0.98
CA ARG A 82 -23.86 -0.84 1.75
C ARG A 82 -23.50 -2.17 1.11
N ASN A 83 -22.20 -2.37 0.87
CA ASN A 83 -21.63 -3.69 0.54
C ASN A 83 -22.24 -4.39 -0.69
N PHE A 84 -22.27 -3.74 -1.80
CA PHE A 84 -22.87 -4.26 -3.03
C PHE A 84 -22.02 -5.28 -3.80
N LEU A 85 -20.71 -5.30 -3.60
CA LEU A 85 -19.79 -6.30 -4.11
C LEU A 85 -18.97 -6.84 -2.95
N LYS A 86 -19.08 -8.13 -2.69
CA LYS A 86 -18.46 -8.83 -1.58
C LYS A 86 -17.78 -10.11 -2.02
N GLY A 87 -17.09 -10.74 -1.09
CA GLY A 87 -16.53 -12.07 -1.24
C GLY A 87 -15.02 -12.11 -1.16
N GLU A 88 -14.48 -13.28 -1.39
CA GLU A 88 -13.06 -13.61 -1.28
C GLU A 88 -12.44 -13.98 -2.63
N GLY A 89 -13.21 -13.87 -3.72
CA GLY A 89 -12.76 -14.22 -5.08
C GLY A 89 -11.79 -13.19 -5.67
N THR A 90 -11.65 -13.24 -7.00
CA THR A 90 -10.68 -12.43 -7.71
C THR A 90 -11.36 -11.58 -8.79
N ILE A 91 -10.93 -10.32 -8.92
CA ILE A 91 -11.26 -9.43 -10.03
C ILE A 91 -9.96 -9.07 -10.75
N ASN A 92 -9.92 -9.32 -12.05
CA ASN A 92 -8.79 -8.96 -12.91
C ASN A 92 -9.21 -7.84 -13.87
N LEU A 93 -8.45 -6.75 -13.90
CA LEU A 93 -8.70 -5.58 -14.72
C LEU A 93 -7.57 -5.38 -15.71
N GLY A 94 -7.91 -5.47 -17.01
CA GLY A 94 -6.94 -5.36 -18.09
C GLY A 94 -5.91 -6.47 -18.13
N SER A 95 -4.99 -6.33 -19.05
CA SER A 95 -3.82 -7.20 -19.23
C SER A 95 -2.64 -6.36 -19.75
N ASP A 96 -1.51 -6.99 -20.07
CA ASP A 96 -0.38 -6.28 -20.68
C ASP A 96 -0.69 -5.76 -22.09
N THR A 97 -1.69 -6.30 -22.76
CA THR A 97 -2.05 -5.98 -24.16
C THR A 97 -3.46 -5.44 -24.35
N GLN A 98 -4.36 -5.65 -23.41
CA GLN A 98 -5.76 -5.25 -23.54
C GLN A 98 -6.20 -4.42 -22.33
N GLY A 99 -7.07 -3.45 -22.58
CA GLY A 99 -7.69 -2.64 -21.52
C GLY A 99 -8.65 -3.43 -20.64
N GLY A 100 -9.08 -2.81 -19.57
CA GLY A 100 -10.12 -3.31 -18.69
C GLY A 100 -10.36 -2.35 -17.55
N ALA A 101 -11.59 -1.91 -17.36
CA ALA A 101 -11.90 -0.90 -16.35
C ALA A 101 -13.12 -1.25 -15.51
N LEU A 102 -13.01 -1.01 -14.21
CA LEU A 102 -14.13 -1.08 -13.28
C LEU A 102 -14.29 0.27 -12.59
N TYR A 103 -15.43 0.90 -12.80
CA TYR A 103 -15.83 2.15 -12.18
C TYR A 103 -16.97 1.89 -11.21
N ILE A 104 -16.73 2.17 -9.95
CA ILE A 104 -17.72 2.08 -8.88
C ILE A 104 -17.98 3.49 -8.41
N MET A 105 -19.04 4.08 -8.95
CA MET A 105 -19.36 5.48 -8.76
C MET A 105 -20.73 5.62 -8.12
N GLY A 106 -20.77 6.40 -7.05
CA GLY A 106 -22.03 6.74 -6.43
C GLY A 106 -22.52 8.13 -6.85
N SER A 107 -23.80 8.27 -7.11
CA SER A 107 -24.46 9.56 -7.27
C SER A 107 -25.49 9.79 -6.18
N ASN A 108 -25.56 11.02 -5.67
CA ASN A 108 -26.65 11.43 -4.79
C ASN A 108 -27.72 12.15 -5.61
N PRO A 109 -28.85 11.52 -5.92
CA PRO A 109 -29.90 12.14 -6.71
C PRO A 109 -30.72 13.18 -5.94
N VAL A 110 -30.60 13.22 -4.60
CA VAL A 110 -31.44 14.11 -3.77
C VAL A 110 -30.55 15.07 -2.97
N VAL A 111 -30.69 16.34 -3.27
CA VAL A 111 -30.02 17.42 -2.54
C VAL A 111 -30.51 17.46 -1.09
N GLY A 112 -29.60 17.27 -0.17
CA GLY A 112 -29.85 17.33 1.28
C GLY A 112 -30.05 15.99 1.98
N GLU A 113 -30.09 14.87 1.26
CA GLU A 113 -30.01 13.55 1.86
C GLU A 113 -28.56 13.08 2.01
N VAL A 114 -28.31 12.29 3.03
CA VAL A 114 -26.97 11.89 3.45
C VAL A 114 -26.86 10.39 3.30
N TYR A 115 -25.94 9.94 2.44
CA TYR A 115 -25.77 8.53 2.13
C TYR A 115 -24.35 8.07 2.45
N ASP A 116 -24.21 6.82 2.94
CA ASP A 116 -22.94 6.17 3.15
C ASP A 116 -22.58 5.31 1.95
N LEU A 117 -21.40 5.46 1.40
CA LEU A 117 -20.87 4.54 0.42
C LEU A 117 -19.90 3.58 1.11
N TRP A 118 -20.27 2.29 1.15
CA TRP A 118 -19.41 1.24 1.68
C TRP A 118 -19.08 0.23 0.59
N PHE A 119 -17.81 0.02 0.36
CA PHE A 119 -17.29 -1.04 -0.47
C PHE A 119 -16.37 -1.91 0.40
N ASP A 120 -16.73 -3.16 0.58
CA ASP A 120 -16.01 -4.11 1.43
C ASP A 120 -15.82 -5.42 0.69
N PHE A 121 -14.69 -5.54 0.00
CA PHE A 121 -14.32 -6.70 -0.78
C PHE A 121 -13.09 -7.37 -0.16
N ALA A 122 -13.27 -8.51 0.49
CA ALA A 122 -12.20 -9.23 1.18
C ALA A 122 -11.26 -9.99 0.22
N GLY A 123 -11.64 -10.13 -1.05
CA GLY A 123 -10.90 -10.82 -2.09
C GLY A 123 -9.74 -10.05 -2.67
N THR A 124 -9.32 -10.45 -3.87
CA THR A 124 -8.18 -9.90 -4.59
C THR A 124 -8.64 -9.09 -5.80
N ILE A 125 -8.08 -7.89 -5.96
CA ILE A 125 -8.22 -7.08 -7.18
C ILE A 125 -6.83 -6.93 -7.81
N ASN A 126 -6.70 -7.39 -9.06
CA ASN A 126 -5.50 -7.25 -9.86
C ASN A 126 -5.74 -6.21 -10.96
N VAL A 127 -4.88 -5.19 -11.01
CA VAL A 127 -4.94 -4.12 -12.02
C VAL A 127 -3.66 -4.18 -12.85
N ALA A 128 -3.77 -4.74 -14.05
CA ALA A 128 -2.65 -4.89 -14.96
C ALA A 128 -2.32 -3.56 -15.66
N ARG A 129 -1.28 -3.52 -16.47
CA ARG A 129 -0.75 -2.30 -17.14
C ARG A 129 -1.81 -1.45 -17.82
N ASN A 130 -2.76 -2.05 -18.51
CA ASN A 130 -3.85 -1.35 -19.18
C ASN A 130 -5.17 -1.41 -18.38
N GLY A 131 -5.09 -1.81 -17.11
CA GLY A 131 -6.24 -1.89 -16.21
C GLY A 131 -6.48 -0.57 -15.49
N GLN A 132 -7.75 -0.32 -15.19
CA GLN A 132 -8.18 0.82 -14.37
C GLN A 132 -9.25 0.42 -13.36
N PHE A 133 -9.05 0.83 -12.12
CA PHE A 133 -10.03 0.70 -11.07
C PHE A 133 -10.34 2.06 -10.46
N THR A 134 -11.60 2.46 -10.48
CA THR A 134 -12.01 3.75 -9.94
C THR A 134 -13.12 3.57 -8.92
N LEU A 135 -12.88 4.09 -7.73
CA LEU A 135 -13.85 4.18 -6.65
C LEU A 135 -14.19 5.65 -6.41
N GLY A 136 -15.45 5.98 -6.30
CA GLY A 136 -15.78 7.36 -5.98
C GLY A 136 -17.25 7.69 -6.05
N GLY A 137 -17.52 8.98 -5.95
CA GLY A 137 -18.86 9.52 -6.07
C GLY A 137 -18.98 10.88 -5.41
N SER A 138 -20.03 11.58 -5.79
CA SER A 138 -20.39 12.88 -5.22
C SER A 138 -21.33 12.65 -4.05
N TYR A 139 -20.80 12.60 -2.82
CA TYR A 139 -21.61 12.42 -1.62
C TYR A 139 -21.39 13.51 -0.58
N ASN A 140 -22.50 13.96 0.00
CA ASN A 140 -22.50 14.59 1.32
C ASN A 140 -22.76 13.50 2.36
N SER A 141 -21.75 12.71 2.70
CA SER A 141 -21.89 11.67 3.71
C SER A 141 -21.79 12.26 5.11
N ARG A 142 -22.76 11.96 5.97
CA ARG A 142 -22.75 12.33 7.38
C ARG A 142 -21.84 11.38 8.19
N TYR A 143 -21.66 10.15 7.73
CA TYR A 143 -21.01 9.06 8.44
C TYR A 143 -19.67 8.64 7.82
N GLY A 144 -19.34 9.14 6.64
CA GLY A 144 -18.09 8.86 5.95
C GLY A 144 -18.22 7.82 4.84
N THR A 145 -17.22 7.82 3.97
CA THR A 145 -17.07 6.83 2.90
C THR A 145 -16.03 5.83 3.32
N ILE A 146 -16.38 4.55 3.32
CA ILE A 146 -15.49 3.47 3.71
C ILE A 146 -15.30 2.53 2.54
N PHE A 147 -14.07 2.46 2.05
CA PHE A 147 -13.65 1.45 1.10
C PHE A 147 -12.70 0.49 1.78
N SER A 148 -12.90 -0.81 1.58
CA SER A 148 -12.05 -1.86 2.14
C SER A 148 -11.77 -2.93 1.09
N ILE A 149 -10.50 -3.29 0.94
CA ILE A 149 -10.05 -4.34 0.02
C ILE A 149 -9.11 -5.28 0.77
N GLY A 150 -9.28 -6.59 0.56
CA GLY A 150 -8.41 -7.61 1.11
C GLY A 150 -7.02 -7.54 0.50
N THR A 151 -6.91 -7.72 -0.81
CA THR A 151 -5.64 -7.67 -1.55
C THR A 151 -5.80 -6.82 -2.81
N LEU A 152 -4.90 -5.87 -3.01
CA LEU A 152 -4.84 -5.02 -4.19
C LEU A 152 -3.45 -5.11 -4.82
N ASN A 153 -3.39 -5.64 -6.04
CA ASN A 153 -2.15 -5.74 -6.82
C ASN A 153 -2.24 -4.81 -8.04
N ILE A 154 -1.35 -3.83 -8.12
CA ILE A 154 -1.28 -2.85 -9.21
C ILE A 154 0.02 -3.09 -9.97
N ASN A 155 -0.10 -3.69 -11.14
CA ASN A 155 1.01 -4.07 -12.01
C ASN A 155 1.02 -3.18 -13.26
N GLY A 156 1.48 -1.95 -13.12
CA GLY A 156 1.50 -0.96 -14.20
C GLY A 156 0.13 -0.34 -14.51
N GLY A 157 -0.94 -0.72 -13.82
CA GLY A 157 -2.27 -0.15 -13.98
C GLY A 157 -2.54 1.05 -13.05
N ILE A 158 -3.76 1.56 -13.07
CA ILE A 158 -4.14 2.75 -12.32
C ILE A 158 -5.33 2.44 -11.41
N VAL A 159 -5.19 2.80 -10.15
CA VAL A 159 -6.30 2.83 -9.18
C VAL A 159 -6.52 4.26 -8.73
N SER A 160 -7.75 4.75 -8.89
CA SER A 160 -8.15 6.09 -8.49
C SER A 160 -9.27 6.06 -7.47
N VAL A 161 -9.08 6.76 -6.36
CA VAL A 161 -10.14 6.93 -5.36
C VAL A 161 -10.55 8.39 -5.33
N LEU A 162 -11.68 8.66 -5.96
CA LEU A 162 -12.26 9.99 -6.16
C LEU A 162 -13.34 10.21 -5.09
N SER A 163 -13.00 10.77 -3.95
CA SER A 163 -13.99 11.13 -2.96
C SER A 163 -13.99 12.63 -2.72
N GLN A 164 -15.17 13.21 -2.77
CA GLN A 164 -15.39 14.54 -2.27
C GLN A 164 -16.09 14.42 -0.92
N THR A 165 -15.38 14.77 0.11
CA THR A 165 -15.90 15.08 1.46
C THR A 165 -16.27 13.90 2.39
N ALA A 166 -15.85 13.99 3.56
CA ALA A 166 -16.41 13.85 4.90
C ALA A 166 -15.30 13.48 5.89
N ASN A 167 -15.39 14.00 7.08
CA ASN A 167 -14.33 13.94 8.11
C ASN A 167 -13.94 12.52 8.58
N ASN A 168 -14.64 11.47 8.15
CA ASN A 168 -14.40 10.08 8.56
C ASN A 168 -14.25 9.11 7.39
N SER A 169 -13.86 9.62 6.23
CA SER A 169 -13.68 8.77 5.04
C SER A 169 -12.27 8.21 4.97
N TYR A 170 -12.15 6.93 4.64
CA TYR A 170 -10.87 6.28 4.47
C TYR A 170 -10.95 5.12 3.46
N PHE A 171 -9.81 4.80 2.89
CA PHE A 171 -9.62 3.62 2.06
C PHE A 171 -8.70 2.62 2.79
N ARG A 172 -9.26 1.49 3.21
CA ARG A 172 -8.55 0.44 3.91
C ARG A 172 -8.07 -0.63 2.94
N ILE A 173 -6.79 -0.94 2.99
CA ILE A 173 -6.19 -2.02 2.20
C ILE A 173 -5.40 -2.91 3.14
N LYS A 174 -5.69 -4.22 3.13
CA LYS A 174 -4.93 -5.17 3.94
C LYS A 174 -3.57 -5.46 3.30
N ASN A 175 -3.57 -5.96 2.08
CA ASN A 175 -2.35 -6.28 1.34
C ASN A 175 -2.31 -5.43 0.06
N LEU A 176 -1.19 -4.76 -0.18
CA LEU A 176 -0.98 -3.91 -1.35
C LEU A 176 0.35 -4.27 -2.01
N THR A 177 0.33 -4.43 -3.32
CA THR A 177 1.56 -4.46 -4.14
C THR A 177 1.42 -3.44 -5.26
N VAL A 178 2.40 -2.53 -5.37
CA VAL A 178 2.48 -1.54 -6.46
C VAL A 178 3.82 -1.69 -7.16
N ARG A 179 3.80 -2.04 -8.45
CA ARG A 179 4.99 -2.27 -9.28
C ARG A 179 4.76 -1.87 -10.73
N ASP A 180 5.82 -1.88 -11.52
CA ASP A 180 5.79 -1.69 -12.98
C ASP A 180 5.11 -0.37 -13.40
N ASP A 181 5.44 0.74 -12.71
CA ASP A 181 4.83 2.06 -12.87
C ASP A 181 3.32 2.11 -12.54
N GLY A 182 2.82 1.12 -11.80
CA GLY A 182 1.47 1.14 -11.27
C GLY A 182 1.25 2.29 -10.29
N MET A 183 0.01 2.80 -10.24
CA MET A 183 -0.32 3.94 -9.41
C MET A 183 -1.62 3.72 -8.63
N LEU A 184 -1.57 4.02 -7.34
CA LEU A 184 -2.72 4.24 -6.48
C LEU A 184 -2.80 5.73 -6.13
N ASP A 185 -3.79 6.42 -6.69
CA ASP A 185 -4.09 7.81 -6.37
C ASP A 185 -5.37 7.90 -5.54
N SER A 186 -5.25 8.33 -4.29
CA SER A 186 -6.38 8.36 -3.36
C SER A 186 -6.59 9.74 -2.75
N ALA A 187 -7.73 10.33 -3.05
CA ALA A 187 -8.21 11.53 -2.35
C ALA A 187 -8.58 11.27 -0.88
N LEU A 188 -8.76 10.01 -0.49
CA LEU A 188 -9.01 9.61 0.88
C LEU A 188 -7.72 9.25 1.61
N SER A 189 -7.70 9.41 2.93
CA SER A 189 -6.66 8.82 3.76
C SER A 189 -6.62 7.30 3.56
N LEU A 190 -5.44 6.77 3.35
CA LEU A 190 -5.21 5.33 3.32
C LEU A 190 -5.13 4.79 4.74
N THR A 191 -5.63 3.59 4.94
CA THR A 191 -5.58 2.92 6.24
C THR A 191 -5.16 1.46 6.03
N THR A 192 -4.26 0.96 6.86
CA THR A 192 -3.88 -0.45 6.84
C THR A 192 -4.91 -1.31 7.57
N ALA A 193 -4.80 -2.61 7.44
CA ALA A 193 -5.51 -3.57 8.30
C ALA A 193 -4.49 -4.40 9.08
N SER A 194 -4.88 -4.86 10.27
CA SER A 194 -4.02 -5.71 11.10
C SER A 194 -3.60 -6.99 10.37
N GLY A 195 -2.33 -7.36 10.49
CA GLY A 195 -1.73 -8.49 9.78
C GLY A 195 -1.57 -8.24 8.28
N GLY A 196 -1.63 -6.98 7.84
CA GLY A 196 -1.45 -6.59 6.44
C GLY A 196 0.01 -6.35 6.06
N GLU A 197 0.25 -6.36 4.75
CA GLU A 197 1.56 -6.13 4.15
C GLU A 197 1.45 -5.30 2.88
N TRP A 198 2.29 -4.27 2.76
CA TRP A 198 2.39 -3.44 1.56
C TRP A 198 3.78 -3.54 0.95
N ASN A 199 3.84 -3.75 -0.36
CA ASN A 199 5.05 -3.88 -1.16
C ASN A 199 5.10 -2.77 -2.21
N LEU A 200 5.96 -1.78 -2.02
CA LEU A 200 6.08 -0.61 -2.88
C LEU A 200 7.39 -0.65 -3.67
N HIS A 201 7.29 -0.84 -4.98
CA HIS A 201 8.43 -0.97 -5.88
C HIS A 201 8.75 0.30 -6.68
N SER A 202 7.85 1.28 -6.71
CA SER A 202 7.98 2.44 -7.60
C SER A 202 7.88 3.75 -6.83
N ALA A 203 8.69 4.72 -7.23
CA ALA A 203 8.60 6.09 -6.73
C ALA A 203 7.22 6.69 -7.04
N GLY A 204 6.56 7.26 -6.02
CA GLY A 204 5.25 7.89 -6.21
C GLY A 204 4.13 6.93 -6.63
N GLY A 205 4.34 5.62 -6.53
CA GLY A 205 3.32 4.63 -6.87
C GLY A 205 2.09 4.66 -5.97
N VAL A 206 2.20 5.27 -4.80
CA VAL A 206 1.07 5.52 -3.89
C VAL A 206 1.01 7.01 -3.57
N VAL A 207 -0.11 7.63 -3.89
CA VAL A 207 -0.38 9.05 -3.66
C VAL A 207 -1.59 9.19 -2.74
N SER A 208 -1.38 9.80 -1.58
CA SER A 208 -2.43 10.15 -0.62
C SER A 208 -1.88 11.14 0.40
N SER A 209 -2.75 11.93 1.01
CA SER A 209 -2.35 12.89 2.05
C SER A 209 -1.87 12.24 3.35
N LEU A 210 -2.28 11.00 3.60
CA LEU A 210 -2.03 10.33 4.87
C LEU A 210 -2.15 8.81 4.73
N LEU A 211 -1.18 8.08 5.28
CA LEU A 211 -1.30 6.66 5.59
C LEU A 211 -1.47 6.49 7.11
N ARG A 212 -2.60 5.94 7.53
CA ARG A 212 -2.86 5.54 8.91
C ARG A 212 -2.50 4.07 9.11
N VAL A 213 -1.63 3.82 10.05
CA VAL A 213 -1.28 2.46 10.45
C VAL A 213 -2.23 2.04 11.57
N SER A 214 -3.14 1.11 11.26
CA SER A 214 -4.11 0.58 12.21
C SER A 214 -3.44 -0.20 13.33
N SER A 215 -4.17 -0.41 14.42
CA SER A 215 -3.76 -1.28 15.53
C SER A 215 -3.41 -2.70 15.08
N GLY A 216 -2.53 -3.35 15.82
CA GLY A 216 -2.02 -4.69 15.55
C GLY A 216 -0.72 -4.66 14.75
N THR A 217 -0.46 -5.69 13.95
CA THR A 217 0.79 -5.81 13.17
C THR A 217 0.59 -5.30 11.75
N PHE A 218 1.59 -4.59 11.22
CA PHE A 218 1.62 -4.19 9.83
C PHE A 218 3.06 -4.13 9.32
N THR A 219 3.28 -4.55 8.08
CA THR A 219 4.59 -4.50 7.42
C THR A 219 4.53 -3.65 6.16
N LEU A 220 5.48 -2.72 6.02
CA LEU A 220 5.70 -1.90 4.84
C LEU A 220 7.07 -2.22 4.24
N ASN A 221 7.08 -2.76 3.04
CA ASN A 221 8.30 -3.08 2.30
C ASN A 221 8.53 -2.00 1.23
N LEU A 222 9.59 -1.21 1.41
CA LEU A 222 10.06 -0.18 0.49
C LEU A 222 11.12 -0.79 -0.43
N LEU A 223 10.68 -1.35 -1.53
CA LEU A 223 11.49 -2.13 -2.45
C LEU A 223 12.13 -1.28 -3.56
N GLY A 224 11.52 -0.13 -3.87
CA GLY A 224 12.02 0.85 -4.83
C GLY A 224 12.50 2.13 -4.17
N GLU A 225 13.29 2.91 -4.92
CA GLU A 225 13.73 4.24 -4.47
C GLU A 225 12.56 5.23 -4.39
N ASN A 226 12.55 6.07 -3.35
CA ASN A 226 11.54 7.11 -3.14
C ASN A 226 10.09 6.58 -3.20
N ALA A 227 9.85 5.33 -2.81
CA ALA A 227 8.55 4.70 -2.87
C ALA A 227 7.47 5.45 -2.06
N LEU A 228 7.86 6.23 -1.06
CA LEU A 228 6.97 7.05 -0.22
C LEU A 228 6.80 8.49 -0.72
N SER A 229 7.35 8.89 -1.85
CA SER A 229 7.33 10.29 -2.31
C SER A 229 5.92 10.86 -2.53
N GLY A 230 4.90 10.04 -2.68
CA GLY A 230 3.49 10.43 -2.75
C GLY A 230 2.72 10.34 -1.42
N LEU A 231 3.40 9.98 -0.32
CA LEU A 231 2.81 9.81 1.01
C LEU A 231 3.52 10.70 2.04
N PRO A 232 3.14 11.98 2.15
CA PRO A 232 3.85 12.92 3.00
C PRO A 232 3.75 12.60 4.51
N ARG A 233 2.76 11.78 4.90
CA ARG A 233 2.51 11.52 6.33
C ARG A 233 2.16 10.08 6.60
N LEU A 234 2.92 9.48 7.52
CA LEU A 234 2.61 8.20 8.15
C LEU A 234 2.16 8.46 9.59
N SER A 235 1.00 7.95 9.99
CA SER A 235 0.44 8.18 11.32
C SER A 235 0.00 6.87 11.96
N PHE A 236 0.37 6.67 13.22
CA PHE A 236 -0.16 5.56 14.01
C PHE A 236 -1.60 5.85 14.44
N ASP A 237 -2.46 4.84 14.40
CA ASP A 237 -3.86 4.97 14.87
C ASP A 237 -3.94 5.05 16.40
N GLU A 238 -5.04 5.59 16.90
CA GLU A 238 -5.15 5.93 18.33
C GLU A 238 -5.30 4.70 19.24
N ASN A 239 -4.59 4.73 20.38
CA ASN A 239 -4.86 4.01 21.63
C ASN A 239 -4.83 2.47 21.62
N THR A 240 -4.29 1.83 20.62
CA THR A 240 -4.21 0.37 20.59
C THR A 240 -2.84 -0.06 20.14
N GLY A 241 -2.17 -0.94 20.87
CA GLY A 241 -0.82 -1.39 20.58
C GLY A 241 -0.59 -1.65 19.08
N THR A 242 0.25 -0.83 18.46
CA THR A 242 0.60 -0.92 17.05
C THR A 242 2.03 -1.41 16.91
N ASN A 243 2.22 -2.49 16.19
CA ASN A 243 3.53 -3.00 15.81
C ASN A 243 3.72 -2.79 14.30
N PHE A 244 4.40 -1.72 13.94
CA PHE A 244 4.65 -1.32 12.57
C PHE A 244 6.09 -1.61 12.18
N ARG A 245 6.28 -2.44 11.17
CA ARG A 245 7.61 -2.76 10.63
C ARG A 245 7.79 -2.12 9.25
N ILE A 246 8.93 -1.45 9.06
CA ILE A 246 9.37 -0.90 7.76
C ILE A 246 10.64 -1.64 7.35
N ASN A 247 10.59 -2.33 6.23
CA ASN A 247 11.73 -2.94 5.57
C ASN A 247 12.13 -2.07 4.37
N VAL A 248 13.37 -1.68 4.30
CA VAL A 248 13.88 -0.72 3.31
C VAL A 248 14.97 -1.39 2.48
N SER A 249 14.72 -1.57 1.17
CA SER A 249 15.68 -2.16 0.24
C SER A 249 16.33 -1.14 -0.70
N ALA A 250 15.87 0.11 -0.71
CA ALA A 250 16.40 1.22 -1.49
C ALA A 250 16.23 2.53 -0.72
N ASN A 251 16.87 3.62 -1.16
CA ASN A 251 16.80 4.90 -0.46
C ASN A 251 15.38 5.46 -0.43
N ASN A 252 14.90 5.79 0.77
CA ASN A 252 13.58 6.30 0.99
C ASN A 252 13.57 7.42 2.05
N SER A 253 12.53 8.27 2.00
CA SER A 253 12.30 9.30 3.01
C SER A 253 10.85 9.27 3.47
N ILE A 254 10.65 9.47 4.77
CA ILE A 254 9.37 9.75 5.39
C ILE A 254 9.34 11.23 5.73
N GLU A 255 8.47 12.00 5.08
CA GLU A 255 8.38 13.45 5.33
C GLU A 255 7.89 13.73 6.75
N THR A 256 6.84 13.06 7.19
CA THR A 256 6.34 13.18 8.56
C THR A 256 5.93 11.82 9.11
N LEU A 257 6.54 11.42 10.21
CA LEU A 257 6.14 10.28 11.03
C LEU A 257 5.42 10.80 12.28
N GLU A 258 4.15 10.43 12.43
CA GLU A 258 3.32 10.83 13.57
C GLU A 258 3.14 9.65 14.52
N LEU A 259 3.73 9.76 15.68
CA LEU A 259 3.69 8.71 16.71
C LEU A 259 2.43 8.80 17.58
N ASN A 260 2.09 7.68 18.17
CA ASN A 260 1.08 7.56 19.21
C ASN A 260 1.58 6.65 20.35
N SER A 261 0.90 6.67 21.52
CA SER A 261 1.22 5.78 22.63
C SER A 261 1.04 4.30 22.26
N ASN A 262 1.75 3.42 22.97
CA ASN A 262 1.74 1.96 22.76
C ASN A 262 2.16 1.56 21.33
N ALA A 263 3.12 2.26 20.75
CA ALA A 263 3.59 2.06 19.39
C ALA A 263 4.99 1.43 19.36
N THR A 264 5.15 0.38 18.59
CA THR A 264 6.46 -0.20 18.26
C THR A 264 6.74 0.04 16.77
N LEU A 265 7.82 0.75 16.47
CA LEU A 265 8.33 0.93 15.12
C LEU A 265 9.55 0.05 14.91
N GLY A 266 9.40 -1.00 14.11
CA GLY A 266 10.48 -1.85 13.67
C GLY A 266 11.09 -1.33 12.38
N LEU A 267 12.40 -1.20 12.31
CA LEU A 267 13.17 -0.71 11.16
C LEU A 267 14.19 -1.76 10.75
N SER A 268 14.16 -2.16 9.47
CA SER A 268 15.16 -3.01 8.86
C SER A 268 15.59 -2.36 7.55
N VAL A 269 16.86 -2.02 7.41
CA VAL A 269 17.38 -1.31 6.24
C VAL A 269 18.51 -2.15 5.66
N ALA A 270 18.34 -2.54 4.38
CA ALA A 270 19.32 -3.35 3.67
C ALA A 270 20.64 -2.60 3.48
N ASP A 271 21.74 -3.33 3.33
CA ASP A 271 23.05 -2.77 3.07
C ASP A 271 23.04 -1.83 1.87
N GLY A 272 23.59 -0.63 2.05
CA GLY A 272 23.65 0.41 1.03
C GLY A 272 22.36 1.20 0.81
N ALA A 273 21.27 0.84 1.48
CA ALA A 273 20.03 1.65 1.51
C ALA A 273 20.01 2.59 2.71
N THR A 274 19.17 3.62 2.61
CA THR A 274 18.93 4.58 3.70
C THR A 274 17.44 4.86 3.87
N LEU A 275 17.01 5.08 5.10
CA LEU A 275 15.71 5.64 5.44
C LEU A 275 15.91 6.97 6.15
N LYS A 276 15.41 8.06 5.57
CA LYS A 276 15.42 9.37 6.23
C LYS A 276 14.04 9.69 6.81
N ILE A 277 13.98 10.09 8.07
CA ILE A 277 12.77 10.60 8.72
C ILE A 277 12.96 12.11 8.88
N GLU A 278 12.23 12.91 8.09
CA GLU A 278 12.41 14.36 8.05
C GLU A 278 11.80 15.07 9.27
N ASN A 279 10.61 14.62 9.69
CA ASN A 279 9.90 15.17 10.83
C ASN A 279 9.28 14.09 11.70
N LEU A 280 9.32 14.28 13.00
CA LEU A 280 8.67 13.44 13.98
C LEU A 280 7.67 14.26 14.79
N THR A 281 6.41 13.81 14.83
CA THR A 281 5.32 14.50 15.50
C THR A 281 4.49 13.56 16.35
N SER A 282 3.65 14.12 17.21
CA SER A 282 2.69 13.37 18.02
C SER A 282 1.26 13.69 17.60
N LYS A 283 0.40 12.68 17.53
CA LYS A 283 -1.03 12.85 17.23
C LYS A 283 -1.82 13.51 18.35
N SER A 284 -1.42 13.31 19.61
CA SER A 284 -2.13 13.86 20.75
C SER A 284 -1.62 15.24 21.12
N ASN A 285 -2.51 16.21 21.16
CA ASN A 285 -2.22 17.53 21.73
C ASN A 285 -1.88 17.39 23.22
N ALA A 286 -0.61 17.58 23.59
CA ALA A 286 -0.16 17.97 24.91
C ALA A 286 -0.04 16.90 26.02
N GLN A 287 -0.16 15.61 25.79
CA GLN A 287 0.26 14.63 26.77
C GLN A 287 1.45 13.83 26.25
N SER A 288 2.44 13.59 27.11
CA SER A 288 3.59 12.76 26.76
C SER A 288 3.11 11.39 26.29
N LEU A 289 3.63 10.95 25.14
CA LEU A 289 3.40 9.59 24.67
C LEU A 289 4.03 8.59 25.66
N THR A 290 3.40 7.44 25.83
CA THR A 290 3.88 6.35 26.68
C THR A 290 4.11 5.10 25.86
N GLU A 291 5.10 4.29 26.27
CA GLU A 291 5.35 2.97 25.68
C GLU A 291 5.63 3.01 24.18
N VAL A 292 6.46 3.95 23.72
CA VAL A 292 6.94 4.01 22.33
C VAL A 292 8.31 3.34 22.29
N THR A 293 8.48 2.43 21.31
CA THR A 293 9.74 1.68 21.13
C THR A 293 10.17 1.73 19.67
N PHE A 294 11.45 2.04 19.41
CA PHE A 294 12.09 1.84 18.13
C PHE A 294 12.94 0.56 18.18
N VAL A 295 12.73 -0.33 17.24
CA VAL A 295 13.45 -1.60 17.12
C VAL A 295 14.21 -1.60 15.80
N PHE A 296 15.53 -1.59 15.87
CA PHE A 296 16.41 -1.66 14.71
C PHE A 296 16.79 -3.12 14.47
N TYR A 297 16.37 -3.68 13.36
CA TYR A 297 16.79 -5.00 12.88
C TYR A 297 17.97 -4.83 11.92
N ASP A 298 18.96 -5.71 11.96
CA ASP A 298 20.19 -5.59 11.15
C ASP A 298 20.81 -4.19 11.32
N TYR A 299 21.01 -3.78 12.57
CA TYR A 299 21.35 -2.41 12.93
C TYR A 299 22.64 -1.91 12.25
N SER A 300 22.50 -0.76 11.57
CA SER A 300 23.61 0.06 11.09
C SER A 300 23.34 1.53 11.42
N ALA A 301 24.30 2.20 12.02
CA ALA A 301 24.18 3.61 12.40
C ALA A 301 23.96 4.55 11.23
N ASP A 302 24.40 4.19 10.04
CA ASP A 302 24.31 5.02 8.84
C ASP A 302 23.05 4.75 8.00
N SER A 303 22.21 3.81 8.40
CA SER A 303 21.05 3.38 7.61
C SER A 303 19.77 4.15 7.90
N VAL A 304 19.57 4.65 9.12
CA VAL A 304 18.42 5.46 9.52
C VAL A 304 18.87 6.85 9.92
N LEU A 305 18.41 7.84 9.14
CA LEU A 305 18.78 9.24 9.28
C LEU A 305 17.58 10.08 9.75
N PHE A 306 17.85 11.10 10.54
CA PHE A 306 16.85 12.03 11.03
C PHE A 306 17.15 13.45 10.54
N GLY A 307 16.13 14.15 10.03
CA GLY A 307 16.23 15.52 9.52
C GLY A 307 16.04 16.61 10.58
N PHE A 308 16.14 16.29 11.88
CA PHE A 308 15.90 17.24 12.96
C PHE A 308 16.90 17.06 14.12
N SER A 309 17.23 18.16 14.80
CA SER A 309 18.33 18.27 15.77
C SER A 309 17.89 18.21 17.23
N ASP A 310 16.60 18.17 17.52
CA ASP A 310 16.04 18.28 18.86
C ASP A 310 15.95 16.94 19.63
N MET A 311 16.64 15.91 19.16
CA MET A 311 16.76 14.64 19.88
C MET A 311 17.90 14.64 20.90
N ASN A 312 17.69 13.98 22.01
CA ASN A 312 18.67 13.80 23.06
C ASN A 312 18.62 12.38 23.64
N ILE A 313 19.73 11.88 24.14
CA ILE A 313 19.77 10.60 24.87
C ILE A 313 19.85 10.90 26.36
N GLU A 314 18.89 10.36 27.11
CA GLU A 314 18.83 10.41 28.55
C GLU A 314 18.54 9.01 29.10
N ASP A 315 19.37 8.55 30.03
CA ASP A 315 19.24 7.20 30.63
C ASP A 315 19.15 6.07 29.58
N ASN A 316 19.94 6.19 28.51
CA ASN A 316 19.98 5.24 27.39
C ASN A 316 18.65 5.12 26.60
N ARG A 317 17.80 6.13 26.69
CA ARG A 317 16.54 6.28 25.97
C ARG A 317 16.57 7.55 25.12
N LEU A 318 15.88 7.53 23.99
CA LEU A 318 15.75 8.70 23.13
C LEU A 318 14.69 9.64 23.69
N TYR A 319 15.09 10.85 24.10
CA TYR A 319 14.18 11.93 24.43
C TYR A 319 13.97 12.83 23.22
N ILE A 320 12.72 13.13 22.89
CA ILE A 320 12.34 13.96 21.75
C ILE A 320 11.54 15.15 22.30
N PRO A 321 12.18 16.32 22.50
CA PRO A 321 11.55 17.48 23.13
C PRO A 321 10.31 18.00 22.38
N SER A 322 10.33 17.96 21.03
CA SER A 322 9.22 18.44 20.19
C SER A 322 7.91 17.71 20.42
N ILE A 323 7.96 16.47 20.93
CA ILE A 323 6.78 15.65 21.24
C ILE A 323 6.71 15.27 22.73
N GLY A 324 7.70 15.66 23.53
CA GLY A 324 7.68 15.51 24.99
C GLY A 324 7.69 14.07 25.50
N THR A 325 8.35 13.15 24.78
CA THR A 325 8.35 11.73 25.14
C THR A 325 9.72 11.08 25.14
N PHE A 326 9.84 9.99 25.89
CA PHE A 326 10.95 9.04 25.81
C PHE A 326 10.58 7.86 24.92
N VAL A 327 11.51 7.45 24.07
CA VAL A 327 11.39 6.30 23.17
C VAL A 327 12.44 5.28 23.60
N ASP A 328 12.01 4.04 23.85
CA ASP A 328 12.91 2.93 24.12
C ASP A 328 13.61 2.50 22.84
N LEU A 329 14.91 2.25 22.92
CA LEU A 329 15.74 1.86 21.77
C LEU A 329 16.19 0.40 21.93
N ILE A 330 15.91 -0.41 20.92
CA ILE A 330 16.32 -1.82 20.86
C ILE A 330 17.01 -2.04 19.51
N ALA A 331 18.16 -2.70 19.51
CA ALA A 331 18.86 -3.05 18.27
C ALA A 331 19.27 -4.52 18.26
N TYR A 332 19.21 -5.12 17.08
CA TYR A 332 19.68 -6.47 16.80
C TYR A 332 20.71 -6.41 15.67
N ASP A 333 21.71 -7.30 15.72
CA ASP A 333 22.63 -7.51 14.62
C ASP A 333 22.00 -8.35 13.48
N GLY A 334 22.75 -8.56 12.38
CA GLY A 334 22.30 -9.36 11.24
C GLY A 334 22.09 -10.85 11.53
N GLU A 335 22.53 -11.33 12.68
CA GLU A 335 22.32 -12.70 13.17
C GLU A 335 21.10 -12.79 14.11
N GLY A 336 20.51 -11.64 14.46
CA GLY A 336 19.34 -11.54 15.34
C GLY A 336 19.70 -11.51 16.83
N ASN A 337 20.98 -11.28 17.19
CA ASN A 337 21.40 -11.13 18.57
C ASN A 337 21.10 -9.70 19.06
N LEU A 338 20.62 -9.58 20.29
CA LEU A 338 20.37 -8.29 20.92
C LEU A 338 21.69 -7.56 21.15
N LEU A 339 21.83 -6.38 20.56
CA LEU A 339 22.97 -5.50 20.80
C LEU A 339 22.76 -4.72 22.10
N GLN A 340 23.77 -4.75 22.97
CA GLN A 340 23.80 -3.97 24.21
C GLN A 340 24.91 -2.92 24.12
N GLY A 341 24.62 -1.73 24.63
CA GLY A 341 25.59 -0.66 24.58
C GLY A 341 25.01 0.66 25.08
N GLU A 342 25.77 1.69 24.84
CA GLU A 342 25.40 3.06 25.17
C GLU A 342 24.98 3.79 23.90
N TRP A 343 23.78 4.32 23.89
CA TRP A 343 23.23 5.08 22.77
C TRP A 343 23.64 6.54 22.84
N PHE A 344 23.90 7.16 21.69
CA PHE A 344 24.03 8.60 21.54
C PHE A 344 23.47 9.07 20.19
N TYR A 345 23.12 10.35 20.12
CA TYR A 345 22.64 11.01 18.91
C TYR A 345 23.74 11.84 18.31
N ASP A 346 24.15 11.50 17.08
CA ASP A 346 25.20 12.20 16.33
C ASP A 346 24.57 13.10 15.27
N TRP A 347 24.60 14.41 15.50
CA TRP A 347 24.09 15.41 14.61
C TRP A 347 25.20 16.10 13.85
N ASN A 348 25.12 16.14 12.49
CA ASN A 348 26.17 16.73 11.64
C ASN A 348 25.77 18.03 10.94
N GLY A 349 24.67 18.67 11.32
CA GLY A 349 24.17 19.95 10.80
C GLY A 349 23.05 19.86 9.76
N GLU A 350 22.89 18.75 9.06
CA GLU A 350 21.77 18.52 8.11
C GLU A 350 20.99 17.27 8.47
N THR A 351 21.66 16.28 9.02
CA THR A 351 21.06 15.02 9.44
C THR A 351 21.69 14.56 10.74
N GLY A 352 20.99 13.73 11.46
CA GLY A 352 21.50 13.03 12.64
C GLY A 352 21.24 11.54 12.56
N LYS A 353 21.94 10.78 13.36
CA LYS A 353 21.81 9.35 13.47
C LYS A 353 21.89 8.89 14.91
N LEU A 354 21.19 7.80 15.21
CA LEU A 354 21.35 7.10 16.48
C LEU A 354 22.53 6.15 16.36
N VAL A 355 23.49 6.24 17.26
CA VAL A 355 24.67 5.41 17.29
C VAL A 355 24.68 4.62 18.58
N LEU A 356 24.88 3.30 18.48
CA LEU A 356 25.02 2.39 19.58
C LEU A 356 26.50 1.98 19.71
N ASN A 357 27.16 2.41 20.77
CA ASN A 357 28.46 1.87 21.15
C ASN A 357 28.26 0.52 21.83
N ALA A 358 28.32 -0.53 21.04
CA ALA A 358 28.15 -1.88 21.56
C ALA A 358 29.25 -2.23 22.58
N VAL A 359 28.86 -2.70 23.73
CA VAL A 359 29.77 -3.27 24.71
C VAL A 359 30.15 -4.66 24.19
N PRO A 360 31.45 -4.93 23.99
CA PRO A 360 31.90 -6.28 23.57
C PRO A 360 31.35 -7.33 24.53
N GLU A 361 30.80 -8.41 23.99
CA GLU A 361 30.29 -9.51 24.81
C GLU A 361 31.37 -9.97 25.85
N PRO A 362 30.94 -10.34 27.06
CA PRO A 362 31.85 -10.83 28.08
C PRO A 362 32.75 -11.98 27.59
N ALA A 363 32.24 -12.80 26.64
CA ALA A 363 32.98 -13.87 26.00
C ALA A 363 34.16 -13.35 25.14
N ALA A 364 33.95 -12.26 24.37
CA ALA A 364 34.97 -11.61 23.56
C ALA A 364 36.07 -10.99 24.45
N ILE A 365 35.66 -10.33 25.54
CA ILE A 365 36.56 -9.78 26.55
C ILE A 365 37.36 -10.91 27.21
N ALA A 366 36.67 -11.99 27.60
CA ALA A 366 37.32 -13.16 28.20
C ALA A 366 38.32 -13.85 27.23
N ALA A 367 37.98 -13.93 25.94
CA ALA A 367 38.89 -14.47 24.92
C ALA A 367 40.12 -13.59 24.73
N VAL A 368 40.00 -12.27 24.72
CA VAL A 368 41.12 -11.33 24.63
C VAL A 368 42.03 -11.46 25.86
N PHE A 369 41.47 -11.45 27.07
CA PHE A 369 42.24 -11.63 28.30
C PHE A 369 42.85 -13.02 28.40
N GLY A 370 42.14 -14.07 27.97
CA GLY A 370 42.63 -15.42 27.88
C GLY A 370 43.84 -15.54 26.92
N ALA A 371 43.75 -14.94 25.73
CA ALA A 371 44.82 -14.89 24.77
C ALA A 371 46.05 -14.11 25.29
N LEU A 372 45.86 -12.99 25.95
CA LEU A 372 46.91 -12.22 26.60
C LEU A 372 47.59 -13.03 27.72
N ALA A 373 46.80 -13.67 28.58
CA ALA A 373 47.35 -14.54 29.65
C ALA A 373 48.20 -15.69 29.10
N LEU A 374 47.72 -16.33 28.02
CA LEU A 374 48.47 -17.37 27.31
C LEU A 374 49.78 -16.84 26.69
N ALA A 375 49.73 -15.64 26.08
CA ALA A 375 50.94 -15.00 25.51
C ALA A 375 51.98 -14.68 26.60
N PHE A 376 51.55 -14.18 27.76
CA PHE A 376 52.44 -13.93 28.91
C PHE A 376 53.00 -15.23 29.50
N ALA A 377 52.20 -16.28 29.60
CA ALA A 377 52.68 -17.58 30.09
C ALA A 377 53.71 -18.20 29.13
N ALA A 378 53.48 -18.09 27.81
CA ALA A 378 54.41 -18.58 26.79
C ALA A 378 55.75 -17.80 26.82
N ARG A 379 55.73 -16.49 27.08
CA ARG A 379 56.92 -15.66 27.19
C ARG A 379 57.75 -15.98 28.46
N ARG A 380 57.07 -16.33 29.56
CA ARG A 380 57.75 -16.78 30.81
C ARG A 380 58.45 -18.13 30.66
N ARG A 381 57.97 -19.03 29.83
CA ARG A 381 58.58 -20.34 29.58
C ARG A 381 59.82 -20.28 28.67
N ARG A 382 60.09 -19.17 28.01
CA ARG A 382 61.21 -18.95 27.11
C ARG A 382 62.37 -18.21 27.78
N LYS A 383 62.28 -17.86 29.06
CA LYS A 383 63.33 -17.36 29.91
C LYS A 383 63.70 -18.46 30.93
#